data_b4dffacb481c049e9a6167c0451760eb
#
_entry.id   b4dffacb481c049e9a6167c0451760eb
#
_cell.length_a   1.000
_cell.length_b   1.000
_cell.length_c   1.000
_cell.angle_alpha   90.00
_cell.angle_beta   90.00
_cell.angle_gamma   90.00
#
_symmetry.space_group_name_H-M   'P 1'
#
loop_
_entity.id
_entity.type
_entity.pdbx_description
1 polymer ?
#
loop_
_entity_poly.entity_id
_entity_poly.type
_entity_poly.pdbx_seq_one_letter_code
_entity_poly.pdbx_strand_id
1 'polypeptide(L)'
;EKAKANFGDTKSLKEMQVSDLKKEMDELKEIQTSTMKELDDAKTSIDDFDHDLRAALRRFSEMEAQRRVMSASGSSLPITTVMNANLEGVHAPLMQLGTVDEEYSLALDVAFGGRLAHIVVDDPHAAYIAMELLNSSKSGRATFIPLNKIKKTPTKLQLPKNRGVIDFAINLVDFEDIYLDAFFYAVGDTLIVEDAESAEPLMGKYRMVTLDGKLYEKSSAITGGYVKKSMFGFGQNDDKELERAKSKLDDLQKKYDQACIKRKELEDKLDKIRVSYSNSSTEYSKAKIELSNMTSQFENSQNLLETKRTFISEN
;
A
#
# COMPACT_ATOMS: atom_id res chain seq x y z
N GLU A 1 -75.76 -15.64 -26.88
CA GLU A 1 -75.15 -14.33 -26.52
C GLU A 1 -74.39 -14.39 -25.19
N LYS A 2 -74.94 -14.90 -24.09
CA LYS A 2 -74.27 -15.05 -22.79
C LYS A 2 -72.94 -15.85 -22.85
N ALA A 3 -72.90 -16.96 -23.61
CA ALA A 3 -71.70 -17.78 -23.76
C ALA A 3 -70.61 -17.06 -24.54
N LYS A 4 -70.96 -16.18 -25.48
CA LYS A 4 -70.00 -15.37 -26.26
C LYS A 4 -69.41 -14.24 -25.42
N ALA A 5 -70.22 -13.61 -24.55
CA ALA A 5 -69.78 -12.60 -23.61
C ALA A 5 -68.80 -13.21 -22.57
N ASN A 6 -69.15 -14.36 -21.92
CA ASN A 6 -68.29 -15.04 -20.97
C ASN A 6 -66.96 -15.51 -21.59
N PHE A 7 -66.97 -15.92 -22.85
CA PHE A 7 -65.73 -16.27 -23.57
C PHE A 7 -64.86 -15.04 -23.79
N GLY A 8 -65.46 -13.89 -24.20
CA GLY A 8 -64.75 -12.64 -24.39
C GLY A 8 -64.02 -12.20 -23.11
N ASP A 9 -64.74 -12.23 -21.98
CA ASP A 9 -64.17 -11.83 -20.68
C ASP A 9 -63.03 -12.78 -20.24
N THR A 10 -63.21 -14.10 -20.39
CA THR A 10 -62.21 -15.09 -20.04
C THR A 10 -60.97 -15.00 -20.94
N LYS A 11 -61.17 -14.76 -22.23
CA LYS A 11 -60.10 -14.54 -23.21
C LYS A 11 -59.29 -13.31 -22.86
N SER A 12 -59.95 -12.18 -22.57
CA SER A 12 -59.28 -10.91 -22.18
C SER A 12 -58.45 -11.09 -20.91
N LEU A 13 -58.95 -11.80 -19.90
CA LEU A 13 -58.18 -12.10 -18.68
C LEU A 13 -56.92 -12.96 -18.98
N LYS A 14 -57.03 -13.96 -19.85
CA LYS A 14 -55.87 -14.77 -20.25
C LYS A 14 -54.86 -13.97 -21.11
N GLU A 15 -55.31 -13.11 -21.97
CA GLU A 15 -54.45 -12.19 -22.76
C GLU A 15 -53.67 -11.23 -21.83
N MET A 16 -54.34 -10.69 -20.80
CA MET A 16 -53.67 -9.89 -19.77
C MET A 16 -52.62 -10.72 -19.03
N GLN A 17 -52.95 -11.92 -18.58
CA GLN A 17 -51.99 -12.80 -17.90
C GLN A 17 -50.76 -13.10 -18.76
N VAL A 18 -50.94 -13.41 -20.04
CA VAL A 18 -49.85 -13.64 -20.98
C VAL A 18 -49.00 -12.37 -21.17
N SER A 19 -49.65 -11.20 -21.25
CA SER A 19 -48.96 -9.91 -21.38
C SER A 19 -48.13 -9.58 -20.14
N ASP A 20 -48.66 -9.80 -18.95
CA ASP A 20 -47.99 -9.50 -17.68
C ASP A 20 -46.80 -10.44 -17.45
N LEU A 21 -46.95 -11.75 -17.70
CA LEU A 21 -45.85 -12.70 -17.65
C LEU A 21 -44.74 -12.37 -18.65
N LYS A 22 -45.09 -11.86 -19.83
CA LYS A 22 -44.09 -11.43 -20.80
C LYS A 22 -43.30 -10.21 -20.30
N LYS A 23 -43.99 -9.22 -19.72
CA LYS A 23 -43.32 -8.03 -19.12
C LYS A 23 -42.40 -8.44 -18.01
N GLU A 24 -42.83 -9.31 -17.10
CA GLU A 24 -42.01 -9.85 -16.01
C GLU A 24 -40.72 -10.54 -16.54
N MET A 25 -40.87 -11.34 -17.58
CA MET A 25 -39.72 -11.99 -18.24
C MET A 25 -38.74 -10.96 -18.85
N ASP A 26 -39.28 -9.92 -19.51
CA ASP A 26 -38.44 -8.88 -20.12
C ASP A 26 -37.69 -8.08 -19.03
N GLU A 27 -38.34 -7.73 -17.90
CA GLU A 27 -37.73 -7.09 -16.73
C GLU A 27 -36.66 -7.98 -16.09
N LEU A 28 -36.94 -9.26 -15.87
CA LEU A 28 -35.97 -10.23 -15.33
C LEU A 28 -34.73 -10.36 -16.24
N LYS A 29 -34.93 -10.30 -17.56
CA LYS A 29 -33.84 -10.35 -18.54
C LYS A 29 -32.95 -9.09 -18.49
N GLU A 30 -33.54 -7.90 -18.30
CA GLU A 30 -32.79 -6.67 -18.11
C GLU A 30 -31.98 -6.70 -16.81
N ILE A 31 -32.60 -7.13 -15.69
CA ILE A 31 -31.91 -7.29 -14.41
C ILE A 31 -30.78 -8.33 -14.52
N GLN A 32 -31.01 -9.43 -15.24
CA GLN A 32 -29.98 -10.44 -15.50
C GLN A 32 -28.77 -9.85 -16.23
N THR A 33 -29.01 -9.08 -17.29
CA THR A 33 -27.96 -8.46 -18.09
C THR A 33 -27.16 -7.45 -17.27
N SER A 34 -27.85 -6.60 -16.48
CA SER A 34 -27.22 -5.65 -15.56
C SER A 34 -26.38 -6.37 -14.50
N THR A 35 -26.92 -7.40 -13.86
CA THR A 35 -26.23 -8.19 -12.84
C THR A 35 -25.00 -8.92 -13.41
N MET A 36 -25.08 -9.42 -14.64
CA MET A 36 -23.93 -10.04 -15.33
C MET A 36 -22.80 -9.01 -15.57
N LYS A 37 -23.15 -7.79 -15.96
CA LYS A 37 -22.16 -6.72 -16.12
C LYS A 37 -21.50 -6.37 -14.79
N GLU A 38 -22.28 -6.17 -13.73
CA GLU A 38 -21.74 -5.91 -12.40
C GLU A 38 -20.82 -7.06 -11.91
N LEU A 39 -21.14 -8.31 -12.25
CA LEU A 39 -20.32 -9.48 -11.93
C LEU A 39 -18.98 -9.46 -12.68
N ASP A 40 -18.99 -9.06 -13.96
CA ASP A 40 -17.77 -8.93 -14.76
C ASP A 40 -16.88 -7.81 -14.25
N ASP A 41 -17.47 -6.64 -13.92
CA ASP A 41 -16.76 -5.52 -13.29
C ASP A 41 -16.14 -5.94 -11.92
N ALA A 42 -16.88 -6.74 -11.12
CA ALA A 42 -16.37 -7.25 -9.85
C ALA A 42 -15.20 -8.24 -10.03
N LYS A 43 -15.23 -9.08 -11.06
CA LYS A 43 -14.13 -10.00 -11.39
C LYS A 43 -12.89 -9.24 -11.80
N THR A 44 -13.04 -8.24 -12.69
CA THR A 44 -11.92 -7.36 -13.10
C THR A 44 -11.30 -6.67 -11.89
N SER A 45 -12.12 -6.14 -10.99
CA SER A 45 -11.63 -5.51 -9.75
C SER A 45 -10.86 -6.48 -8.85
N ILE A 46 -11.28 -7.75 -8.77
CA ILE A 46 -10.56 -8.79 -8.01
C ILE A 46 -9.20 -9.06 -8.62
N ASP A 47 -9.10 -9.16 -9.95
CA ASP A 47 -7.84 -9.41 -10.64
C ASP A 47 -6.86 -8.23 -10.44
N ASP A 48 -7.37 -6.99 -10.51
CA ASP A 48 -6.58 -5.78 -10.24
C ASP A 48 -6.07 -5.74 -8.79
N PHE A 49 -6.94 -6.00 -7.81
CA PHE A 49 -6.53 -6.05 -6.40
C PHE A 49 -5.58 -7.20 -6.10
N ASP A 50 -5.72 -8.37 -6.71
CA ASP A 50 -4.78 -9.48 -6.57
C ASP A 50 -3.39 -9.11 -7.11
N HIS A 51 -3.33 -8.44 -8.27
CA HIS A 51 -2.09 -7.94 -8.83
C HIS A 51 -1.39 -6.94 -7.89
N ASP A 52 -2.14 -5.94 -7.41
CA ASP A 52 -1.63 -4.91 -6.50
C ASP A 52 -1.20 -5.51 -5.14
N LEU A 53 -1.97 -6.45 -4.62
CA LEU A 53 -1.67 -7.16 -3.38
C LEU A 53 -0.34 -7.94 -3.47
N ARG A 54 -0.14 -8.66 -4.59
CA ARG A 54 1.13 -9.39 -4.84
C ARG A 54 2.31 -8.44 -4.98
N ALA A 55 2.13 -7.28 -5.61
CA ALA A 55 3.17 -6.26 -5.73
C ALA A 55 3.52 -5.65 -4.36
N ALA A 56 2.51 -5.31 -3.55
CA ALA A 56 2.68 -4.80 -2.20
C ALA A 56 3.35 -5.81 -1.28
N LEU A 57 2.97 -7.09 -1.35
CA LEU A 57 3.57 -8.18 -0.57
C LEU A 57 5.05 -8.38 -0.91
N ARG A 58 5.40 -8.36 -2.20
CA ARG A 58 6.82 -8.45 -2.62
C ARG A 58 7.63 -7.31 -2.04
N ARG A 59 7.14 -6.06 -2.19
CA ARG A 59 7.83 -4.87 -1.65
C ARG A 59 8.00 -4.96 -0.13
N PHE A 60 6.97 -5.35 0.59
CA PHE A 60 7.03 -5.53 2.05
C PHE A 60 8.06 -6.61 2.44
N SER A 61 8.04 -7.75 1.74
CA SER A 61 9.00 -8.84 1.99
C SER A 61 10.45 -8.44 1.69
N GLU A 62 10.68 -7.64 0.64
CA GLU A 62 12.00 -7.09 0.31
C GLU A 62 12.50 -6.13 1.41
N MET A 63 11.63 -5.25 1.91
CA MET A 63 11.94 -4.33 3.02
C MET A 63 12.24 -5.11 4.32
N GLU A 64 11.44 -6.13 4.65
CA GLU A 64 11.72 -7.01 5.80
C GLU A 64 13.04 -7.77 5.65
N ALA A 65 13.33 -8.30 4.46
CA ALA A 65 14.58 -9.01 4.20
C ALA A 65 15.79 -8.08 4.32
N GLN A 66 15.70 -6.86 3.79
CA GLN A 66 16.74 -5.83 3.96
C GLN A 66 16.95 -5.51 5.44
N ARG A 67 15.87 -5.30 6.20
CA ARG A 67 15.94 -5.08 7.65
C ARG A 67 16.61 -6.25 8.39
N ARG A 68 16.28 -7.50 8.04
CA ARG A 68 16.91 -8.70 8.64
C ARG A 68 18.41 -8.78 8.32
N VAL A 69 18.81 -8.47 7.09
CA VAL A 69 20.23 -8.43 6.70
C VAL A 69 20.96 -7.32 7.45
N MET A 70 20.35 -6.15 7.62
CA MET A 70 20.89 -5.03 8.40
C MET A 70 21.03 -5.41 9.89
N SER A 71 20.02 -6.07 10.46
CA SER A 71 20.09 -6.57 11.86
C SER A 71 21.06 -7.73 12.05
N ALA A 72 21.30 -8.56 11.04
CA ALA A 72 22.25 -9.68 11.07
C ALA A 72 23.70 -9.25 10.83
N SER A 73 23.94 -8.06 10.22
CA SER A 73 25.27 -7.49 10.08
C SER A 73 25.75 -6.96 11.43
N GLY A 74 26.23 -7.78 12.32
CA GLY A 74 26.85 -7.58 13.65
C GLY A 74 26.95 -6.18 14.32
N SER A 75 26.69 -5.11 13.58
CA SER A 75 26.70 -3.73 14.05
C SER A 75 25.38 -3.28 14.69
N SER A 76 24.27 -3.95 14.39
CA SER A 76 22.93 -3.57 14.92
C SER A 76 22.57 -4.29 16.20
N LEU A 77 23.08 -5.50 16.44
CA LEU A 77 22.76 -6.29 17.62
C LEU A 77 23.13 -5.58 18.94
N PRO A 78 24.33 -4.97 19.09
CA PRO A 78 24.65 -4.21 20.29
C PRO A 78 23.71 -3.02 20.51
N ILE A 79 23.37 -2.29 19.43
CA ILE A 79 22.47 -1.14 19.50
C ILE A 79 21.08 -1.59 19.94
N THR A 80 20.53 -2.60 19.29
CA THR A 80 19.21 -3.15 19.62
C THR A 80 19.14 -3.66 21.06
N THR A 81 20.20 -4.33 21.55
CA THR A 81 20.27 -4.82 22.93
C THR A 81 20.21 -3.67 23.94
N VAL A 82 20.99 -2.60 23.69
CA VAL A 82 21.03 -1.44 24.59
C VAL A 82 19.71 -0.67 24.54
N MET A 83 19.14 -0.45 23.35
CA MET A 83 17.90 0.31 23.19
C MET A 83 16.69 -0.41 23.79
N ASN A 84 16.61 -1.73 23.64
CA ASN A 84 15.51 -2.52 24.23
C ASN A 84 15.57 -2.59 25.76
N ALA A 85 16.73 -2.34 26.37
CA ALA A 85 16.89 -2.37 27.82
C ALA A 85 16.38 -1.09 28.52
N ASN A 86 16.05 -0.02 27.76
CA ASN A 86 15.56 1.26 28.28
C ASN A 86 16.34 1.76 29.51
N LEU A 87 17.66 1.76 29.43
CA LEU A 87 18.55 2.17 30.51
C LEU A 87 18.46 3.68 30.75
N GLU A 88 18.43 4.08 32.02
CA GLU A 88 18.45 5.48 32.42
C GLU A 88 19.75 6.17 31.96
N GLY A 89 19.63 7.39 31.40
CA GLY A 89 20.76 8.14 30.86
C GLY A 89 21.28 7.65 29.51
N VAL A 90 20.60 6.70 28.86
CA VAL A 90 20.87 6.27 27.48
C VAL A 90 19.84 6.91 26.56
N HIS A 91 20.29 7.69 25.58
CA HIS A 91 19.41 8.32 24.59
C HIS A 91 19.18 7.42 23.39
N ALA A 92 19.89 7.64 22.29
CA ALA A 92 19.76 6.87 21.07
C ALA A 92 21.07 6.91 20.24
N PRO A 93 21.21 6.07 19.21
CA PRO A 93 22.28 6.24 18.23
C PRO A 93 22.12 7.58 17.47
N LEU A 94 23.23 8.19 17.05
CA LEU A 94 23.21 9.48 16.33
C LEU A 94 22.26 9.46 15.11
N MET A 95 22.18 8.35 14.40
CA MET A 95 21.28 8.19 13.24
C MET A 95 19.79 8.38 13.56
N GLN A 96 19.40 8.24 14.83
CA GLN A 96 18.01 8.40 15.28
C GLN A 96 17.73 9.76 15.93
N LEU A 97 18.78 10.53 16.24
CA LEU A 97 18.70 11.82 16.95
C LEU A 97 18.68 13.03 15.98
N GLY A 98 18.80 12.82 14.69
CA GLY A 98 18.74 13.89 13.69
C GLY A 98 17.99 13.46 12.45
N THR A 99 17.53 14.47 11.69
CA THR A 99 16.90 14.30 10.38
C THR A 99 17.65 15.11 9.34
N VAL A 100 17.61 14.67 8.08
CA VAL A 100 18.29 15.31 6.96
C VAL A 100 17.41 15.34 5.74
N ASP A 101 17.61 16.33 4.88
CA ASP A 101 16.95 16.38 3.59
C ASP A 101 17.48 15.27 2.66
N GLU A 102 16.61 14.70 1.84
CA GLU A 102 16.95 13.58 0.96
C GLU A 102 18.11 13.89 0.02
N GLU A 103 18.22 15.15 -0.41
CA GLU A 103 19.28 15.66 -1.27
C GLU A 103 20.70 15.47 -0.67
N TYR A 104 20.85 15.64 0.65
CA TYR A 104 22.14 15.55 1.35
C TYR A 104 22.38 14.20 2.00
N SER A 105 21.39 13.31 2.01
CA SER A 105 21.42 12.05 2.74
C SER A 105 22.65 11.21 2.44
N LEU A 106 22.97 10.99 1.15
CA LEU A 106 24.13 10.20 0.74
C LEU A 106 25.46 10.83 1.19
N ALA A 107 25.61 12.14 1.00
CA ALA A 107 26.82 12.86 1.39
C ALA A 107 27.03 12.85 2.90
N LEU A 108 25.94 13.03 3.68
CA LEU A 108 25.98 13.01 5.13
C LEU A 108 26.25 11.60 5.67
N ASP A 109 25.68 10.56 5.07
CA ASP A 109 25.99 9.19 5.43
C ASP A 109 27.48 8.86 5.28
N VAL A 110 28.11 9.31 4.20
CA VAL A 110 29.54 9.16 3.99
C VAL A 110 30.33 10.04 4.97
N ALA A 111 29.88 11.28 5.24
CA ALA A 111 30.55 12.20 6.14
C ALA A 111 30.60 11.65 7.59
N PHE A 112 29.50 11.14 8.09
CA PHE A 112 29.41 10.54 9.42
C PHE A 112 29.99 9.12 9.47
N GLY A 113 29.77 8.33 8.42
CA GLY A 113 30.22 6.94 8.32
C GLY A 113 29.74 6.09 9.51
N GLY A 114 30.60 5.21 10.01
CA GLY A 114 30.27 4.32 11.14
C GLY A 114 29.93 5.03 12.46
N ARG A 115 30.19 6.34 12.57
CA ARG A 115 29.88 7.11 13.78
C ARG A 115 28.39 7.34 13.98
N LEU A 116 27.56 7.19 12.93
CA LEU A 116 26.11 7.22 13.05
C LEU A 116 25.56 6.16 14.01
N ALA A 117 26.29 5.05 14.16
CA ALA A 117 25.95 3.97 15.09
C ALA A 117 26.35 4.22 16.54
N HIS A 118 27.04 5.32 16.85
CA HIS A 118 27.47 5.65 18.20
C HIS A 118 26.26 6.07 19.05
N ILE A 119 26.14 5.49 20.23
CA ILE A 119 25.01 5.74 21.16
C ILE A 119 25.34 6.92 22.06
N VAL A 120 24.44 7.89 22.08
CA VAL A 120 24.55 9.06 22.95
C VAL A 120 24.05 8.71 24.34
N VAL A 121 24.81 9.11 25.37
CA VAL A 121 24.48 8.91 26.79
C VAL A 121 24.76 10.18 27.58
N ASP A 122 24.09 10.36 28.73
CA ASP A 122 24.29 11.54 29.58
C ASP A 122 25.72 11.64 30.10
N ASP A 123 26.24 10.52 30.61
CA ASP A 123 27.52 10.47 31.30
C ASP A 123 28.25 9.12 31.13
N PRO A 124 29.50 9.00 31.60
CA PRO A 124 30.24 7.73 31.57
C PRO A 124 29.60 6.61 32.40
N HIS A 125 28.80 6.92 33.43
CA HIS A 125 28.17 5.90 34.27
C HIS A 125 27.09 5.14 33.48
N ALA A 126 26.24 5.86 32.75
CA ALA A 126 25.27 5.26 31.83
C ALA A 126 25.94 4.38 30.75
N ALA A 127 27.10 4.85 30.21
CA ALA A 127 27.89 4.06 29.29
C ALA A 127 28.40 2.75 29.90
N TYR A 128 28.87 2.77 31.16
CA TYR A 128 29.37 1.58 31.87
C TYR A 128 28.26 0.55 32.10
N ILE A 129 27.07 0.98 32.50
CA ILE A 129 25.91 0.11 32.67
C ILE A 129 25.55 -0.56 31.35
N ALA A 130 25.51 0.20 30.27
CA ALA A 130 25.22 -0.33 28.93
C ALA A 130 26.31 -1.33 28.44
N MET A 131 27.58 -1.04 28.72
CA MET A 131 28.70 -1.96 28.41
C MET A 131 28.62 -3.26 29.20
N GLU A 132 28.24 -3.21 30.48
CA GLU A 132 28.05 -4.40 31.30
C GLU A 132 26.90 -5.29 30.80
N LEU A 133 25.80 -4.66 30.36
CA LEU A 133 24.71 -5.36 29.69
C LEU A 133 25.20 -6.06 28.40
N LEU A 134 25.96 -5.37 27.57
CA LEU A 134 26.52 -5.96 26.33
C LEU A 134 27.47 -7.13 26.62
N ASN A 135 28.28 -7.02 27.66
CA ASN A 135 29.19 -8.08 28.09
C ASN A 135 28.44 -9.30 28.60
N SER A 136 27.45 -9.12 29.46
CA SER A 136 26.64 -10.19 30.06
C SER A 136 25.78 -10.92 29.01
N SER A 137 25.22 -10.18 28.06
CA SER A 137 24.40 -10.70 26.95
C SER A 137 25.22 -11.23 25.79
N LYS A 138 26.53 -11.02 25.77
CA LYS A 138 27.44 -11.34 24.64
C LYS A 138 26.97 -10.76 23.30
N SER A 139 26.36 -9.58 23.34
CA SER A 139 25.70 -8.95 22.18
C SER A 139 26.66 -8.12 21.31
N GLY A 140 27.97 -8.16 21.55
CA GLY A 140 28.97 -7.45 20.77
C GLY A 140 29.43 -6.15 21.44
N ARG A 141 29.90 -5.18 20.62
CA ARG A 141 30.50 -3.91 21.09
C ARG A 141 29.78 -2.72 20.50
N ALA A 142 29.56 -1.69 21.30
CA ALA A 142 29.06 -0.38 20.88
C ALA A 142 30.02 0.73 21.33
N THR A 143 29.96 1.90 20.68
CA THR A 143 30.65 3.11 21.09
C THR A 143 29.64 4.06 21.71
N PHE A 144 29.97 4.60 22.88
CA PHE A 144 29.11 5.52 23.63
C PHE A 144 29.70 6.92 23.64
N ILE A 145 28.86 7.94 23.51
CA ILE A 145 29.22 9.36 23.51
C ILE A 145 28.61 10.00 24.77
N PRO A 146 29.39 10.21 25.85
CA PRO A 146 28.90 10.87 27.06
C PRO A 146 28.86 12.39 26.87
N LEU A 147 27.64 12.97 26.89
CA LEU A 147 27.40 14.41 26.65
C LEU A 147 28.14 15.32 27.62
N ASN A 148 28.28 14.90 28.89
CA ASN A 148 28.95 15.69 29.91
C ASN A 148 30.49 15.69 29.82
N LYS A 149 31.09 14.85 28.97
CA LYS A 149 32.57 14.74 28.81
C LYS A 149 33.07 15.04 27.41
N ILE A 150 32.17 15.13 26.43
CA ILE A 150 32.58 15.41 25.06
C ILE A 150 33.12 16.86 24.90
N LYS A 151 34.02 17.04 23.98
CA LYS A 151 34.55 18.39 23.70
C LYS A 151 33.48 19.29 23.13
N LYS A 152 33.40 20.51 23.65
CA LYS A 152 32.45 21.51 23.15
C LYS A 152 32.74 21.90 21.70
N THR A 153 31.69 22.08 20.96
CA THR A 153 31.78 22.56 19.57
C THR A 153 32.35 23.97 19.50
N PRO A 154 33.26 24.27 18.55
CA PRO A 154 33.75 25.64 18.33
C PRO A 154 32.58 26.58 18.00
N THR A 155 32.56 27.74 18.64
CA THR A 155 31.47 28.73 18.50
C THR A 155 31.35 29.34 17.10
N LYS A 156 32.41 29.26 16.27
CA LYS A 156 32.43 29.84 14.92
C LYS A 156 33.22 28.95 13.96
N LEU A 157 32.52 28.33 13.06
CA LEU A 157 33.08 27.74 11.84
C LEU A 157 33.02 28.78 10.72
N GLN A 158 34.12 29.00 10.01
CA GLN A 158 34.16 29.92 8.87
C GLN A 158 34.02 29.14 7.57
N LEU A 159 32.88 29.30 6.92
CA LEU A 159 32.63 28.66 5.64
C LEU A 159 33.54 29.26 4.54
N PRO A 160 34.27 28.43 3.78
CA PRO A 160 35.06 28.89 2.64
C PRO A 160 34.14 29.47 1.56
N LYS A 161 34.53 30.63 0.99
CA LYS A 161 33.77 31.30 -0.09
C LYS A 161 34.18 30.76 -1.48
N ASN A 162 34.30 29.45 -1.61
CA ASN A 162 34.62 28.81 -2.88
C ASN A 162 33.33 28.40 -3.58
N ARG A 163 33.34 28.43 -4.91
CA ARG A 163 32.20 27.99 -5.72
C ARG A 163 31.93 26.49 -5.43
N GLY A 164 30.66 26.10 -5.35
CA GLY A 164 30.21 24.73 -5.15
C GLY A 164 30.39 24.20 -3.71
N VAL A 165 30.79 25.05 -2.75
CA VAL A 165 30.73 24.73 -1.32
C VAL A 165 29.29 24.98 -0.85
N ILE A 166 28.65 23.94 -0.33
CA ILE A 166 27.23 24.00 0.14
C ILE A 166 27.22 24.52 1.58
N ASP A 167 27.67 23.71 2.52
CA ASP A 167 27.77 24.08 3.94
C ASP A 167 28.64 23.05 4.70
N PHE A 168 28.84 23.29 6.00
CA PHE A 168 29.36 22.25 6.89
C PHE A 168 28.30 21.15 7.08
N ALA A 169 28.73 19.91 7.10
CA ALA A 169 27.85 18.76 7.27
C ALA A 169 26.94 18.83 8.51
N ILE A 170 27.46 19.47 9.60
CA ILE A 170 26.68 19.64 10.82
C ILE A 170 25.48 20.58 10.65
N ASN A 171 25.56 21.58 9.76
CA ASN A 171 24.48 22.54 9.51
C ASN A 171 23.36 21.98 8.62
N LEU A 172 23.61 20.84 7.98
CA LEU A 172 22.66 20.16 7.09
C LEU A 172 21.90 19.02 7.79
N VAL A 173 22.05 18.90 9.11
CA VAL A 173 21.33 17.96 9.95
C VAL A 173 20.46 18.73 10.93
N ASP A 174 19.18 18.41 11.01
CA ASP A 174 18.26 18.96 11.98
C ASP A 174 18.22 18.04 13.21
N PHE A 175 18.57 18.58 14.40
CA PHE A 175 18.64 17.88 15.67
C PHE A 175 18.41 18.84 16.86
N GLU A 176 18.12 18.30 18.02
CA GLU A 176 17.98 19.08 19.26
C GLU A 176 19.35 19.63 19.74
N ASP A 177 19.36 20.88 20.21
CA ASP A 177 20.59 21.60 20.63
C ASP A 177 21.45 20.82 21.63
N ILE A 178 20.83 19.98 22.47
CA ILE A 178 21.56 19.17 23.46
C ILE A 178 22.55 18.17 22.82
N TYR A 179 22.32 17.79 21.56
CA TYR A 179 23.15 16.83 20.82
C TYR A 179 24.21 17.49 19.95
N LEU A 180 24.30 18.83 19.91
CA LEU A 180 25.23 19.57 19.06
C LEU A 180 26.67 19.05 19.18
N ASP A 181 27.16 18.88 20.41
CA ASP A 181 28.53 18.43 20.64
C ASP A 181 28.76 16.99 20.20
N ALA A 182 27.75 16.13 20.29
CA ALA A 182 27.82 14.73 19.82
C ALA A 182 27.83 14.66 18.29
N PHE A 183 27.00 15.44 17.60
CA PHE A 183 27.03 15.53 16.14
C PHE A 183 28.34 16.15 15.65
N PHE A 184 28.84 17.21 16.30
CA PHE A 184 30.14 17.79 15.93
C PHE A 184 31.31 16.82 16.16
N TYR A 185 31.28 16.03 17.25
CA TYR A 185 32.28 14.98 17.45
C TYR A 185 32.29 13.98 16.28
N ALA A 186 31.12 13.65 15.75
CA ALA A 186 30.99 12.65 14.69
C ALA A 186 31.46 13.17 13.34
N VAL A 187 31.18 14.43 12.98
CA VAL A 187 31.41 14.95 11.64
C VAL A 187 32.50 16.04 11.59
N GLY A 188 32.72 16.73 12.72
CA GLY A 188 33.71 17.82 12.82
C GLY A 188 33.42 18.99 11.87
N ASP A 189 34.48 19.51 11.27
CA ASP A 189 34.45 20.58 10.29
C ASP A 189 34.39 20.06 8.83
N THR A 190 33.71 18.93 8.62
CA THR A 190 33.55 18.36 7.28
C THR A 190 32.62 19.22 6.44
N LEU A 191 33.06 19.58 5.22
CA LEU A 191 32.26 20.32 4.24
C LEU A 191 31.50 19.39 3.32
N ILE A 192 30.31 19.81 2.93
CA ILE A 192 29.57 19.22 1.81
C ILE A 192 29.77 20.13 0.60
N VAL A 193 30.12 19.53 -0.52
CA VAL A 193 30.41 20.23 -1.78
C VAL A 193 29.59 19.59 -2.92
N GLU A 194 29.33 20.37 -3.97
CA GLU A 194 28.52 19.90 -5.09
C GLU A 194 29.15 18.71 -5.81
N ASP A 195 30.44 18.85 -6.17
CA ASP A 195 31.15 17.90 -7.03
C ASP A 195 32.68 17.88 -6.78
N ALA A 196 33.38 17.08 -7.56
CA ALA A 196 34.85 16.95 -7.50
C ALA A 196 35.59 18.24 -7.86
N GLU A 197 35.08 19.03 -8.82
CA GLU A 197 35.70 20.30 -9.24
C GLU A 197 35.67 21.33 -8.10
N SER A 198 34.59 21.32 -7.34
CA SER A 198 34.41 22.18 -6.17
C SER A 198 35.31 21.76 -4.99
N ALA A 199 35.63 20.47 -4.86
CA ALA A 199 36.52 19.94 -3.82
C ALA A 199 37.99 20.22 -4.08
N GLU A 200 38.45 20.19 -5.33
CA GLU A 200 39.88 20.23 -5.72
C GLU A 200 40.63 21.41 -5.11
N PRO A 201 40.14 22.68 -5.15
CA PRO A 201 40.87 23.85 -4.59
C PRO A 201 41.03 23.82 -3.06
N LEU A 202 40.22 22.97 -2.37
CA LEU A 202 40.18 22.89 -0.91
C LEU A 202 40.87 21.63 -0.36
N MET A 203 41.38 20.76 -1.24
CA MET A 203 42.09 19.54 -0.85
C MET A 203 43.26 19.83 0.10
N GLY A 204 43.43 18.95 1.08
CA GLY A 204 44.45 19.08 2.10
C GLY A 204 44.13 20.09 3.23
N LYS A 205 43.12 20.94 3.05
CA LYS A 205 42.69 21.92 4.07
C LYS A 205 41.50 21.47 4.86
N TYR A 206 40.50 20.89 4.16
CA TYR A 206 39.24 20.43 4.74
C TYR A 206 39.00 18.96 4.44
N ARG A 207 38.28 18.30 5.33
CA ARG A 207 37.61 17.04 5.01
C ARG A 207 36.31 17.39 4.28
N MET A 208 36.07 16.78 3.12
CA MET A 208 34.94 17.16 2.27
C MET A 208 34.26 15.92 1.73
N VAL A 209 32.94 16.03 1.48
CA VAL A 209 32.16 14.99 0.81
C VAL A 209 31.34 15.65 -0.27
N THR A 210 31.34 15.06 -1.47
CA THR A 210 30.50 15.51 -2.59
C THR A 210 29.10 14.93 -2.49
N LEU A 211 28.12 15.54 -3.16
CA LEU A 211 26.72 15.03 -3.19
C LEU A 211 26.61 13.59 -3.74
N ASP A 212 27.53 13.20 -4.63
CA ASP A 212 27.61 11.83 -5.16
C ASP A 212 28.40 10.87 -4.25
N GLY A 213 28.81 11.30 -3.05
CA GLY A 213 29.41 10.46 -2.01
C GLY A 213 30.91 10.22 -2.12
N LYS A 214 31.67 11.04 -2.85
CA LYS A 214 33.13 10.98 -2.84
C LYS A 214 33.69 11.69 -1.61
N LEU A 215 34.55 11.03 -0.86
CA LEU A 215 35.19 11.56 0.35
C LEU A 215 36.62 12.02 0.07
N TYR A 216 36.91 13.23 0.46
CA TYR A 216 38.26 13.86 0.41
C TYR A 216 38.73 14.09 1.84
N GLU A 217 39.80 13.42 2.24
CA GLU A 217 40.41 13.59 3.57
C GLU A 217 41.36 14.79 3.61
N LYS A 218 41.59 15.34 4.82
CA LYS A 218 42.63 16.38 5.03
C LYS A 218 44.05 15.92 4.66
N SER A 219 44.28 14.62 4.61
CA SER A 219 45.52 14.01 4.10
C SER A 219 45.64 14.00 2.59
N SER A 220 44.66 14.56 1.87
CA SER A 220 44.51 14.50 0.42
C SER A 220 44.18 13.09 -0.13
N ALA A 221 43.88 12.12 0.73
CA ALA A 221 43.35 10.85 0.28
C ALA A 221 41.92 11.02 -0.25
N ILE A 222 41.62 10.34 -1.36
CA ILE A 222 40.29 10.35 -1.98
C ILE A 222 39.71 8.94 -1.90
N THR A 223 38.49 8.84 -1.39
CA THR A 223 37.71 7.60 -1.38
C THR A 223 36.46 7.82 -2.21
N GLY A 224 36.24 6.97 -3.20
CA GLY A 224 35.09 7.06 -4.10
C GLY A 224 34.76 5.68 -4.68
N GLY A 225 33.69 5.59 -5.41
CA GLY A 225 33.18 4.37 -6.02
C GLY A 225 31.68 4.26 -5.85
N TYR A 226 31.09 3.12 -6.18
CA TYR A 226 29.67 2.90 -5.98
C TYR A 226 29.36 2.77 -4.48
N VAL A 227 28.60 3.72 -3.96
CA VAL A 227 28.07 3.68 -2.60
C VAL A 227 26.64 3.13 -2.71
N LYS A 228 26.42 1.94 -2.20
CA LYS A 228 25.05 1.43 -2.03
C LYS A 228 24.34 2.38 -1.04
N LYS A 229 23.13 2.85 -1.38
CA LYS A 229 22.30 3.67 -0.47
C LYS A 229 22.45 3.13 0.95
N SER A 230 22.82 4.00 1.84
CA SER A 230 23.41 3.80 3.15
C SER A 230 22.89 2.62 3.97
N MET A 231 23.79 1.90 4.59
CA MET A 231 23.51 0.93 5.66
C MET A 231 23.13 1.61 7.00
N PHE A 232 23.35 2.90 7.16
CA PHE A 232 23.19 3.66 8.40
C PHE A 232 22.43 4.98 8.19
N GLY A 233 21.57 5.09 7.16
CA GLY A 233 20.95 6.35 6.73
C GLY A 233 20.34 7.17 7.86
N PHE A 234 20.62 8.47 7.86
CA PHE A 234 19.91 9.45 8.65
C PHE A 234 18.43 9.38 8.38
N GLY A 235 17.64 9.31 9.47
CA GLY A 235 16.19 9.40 9.35
C GLY A 235 15.54 8.28 8.54
N GLN A 236 16.23 7.13 8.37
CA GLN A 236 15.53 5.95 7.91
C GLN A 236 14.49 5.61 8.98
N ASN A 237 13.33 6.20 8.78
CA ASN A 237 12.08 5.76 9.36
C ASN A 237 11.71 4.39 8.75
N ASP A 238 12.68 3.45 8.70
CA ASP A 238 12.44 2.08 8.20
C ASP A 238 11.25 1.46 8.92
N ASP A 239 11.08 1.78 10.19
CA ASP A 239 9.91 1.36 10.95
C ASP A 239 8.62 2.04 10.47
N LYS A 240 8.65 3.35 10.17
CA LYS A 240 7.48 4.05 9.63
C LYS A 240 7.18 3.69 8.17
N GLU A 241 8.22 3.45 7.36
CA GLU A 241 8.03 2.97 5.98
C GLU A 241 7.52 1.54 5.96
N LEU A 242 8.05 0.68 6.81
CA LEU A 242 7.56 -0.69 6.98
C LEU A 242 6.12 -0.71 7.49
N GLU A 243 5.78 0.15 8.45
CA GLU A 243 4.43 0.30 8.98
C GLU A 243 3.46 0.84 7.93
N ARG A 244 3.88 1.81 7.10
CA ARG A 244 3.11 2.29 5.95
C ARG A 244 2.92 1.19 4.89
N ALA A 245 3.96 0.43 4.60
CA ALA A 245 3.88 -0.68 3.64
C ALA A 245 2.94 -1.78 4.16
N LYS A 246 2.98 -2.08 5.46
CA LYS A 246 2.05 -3.01 6.12
C LYS A 246 0.61 -2.50 6.09
N SER A 247 0.39 -1.23 6.45
CA SER A 247 -0.94 -0.62 6.40
C SER A 247 -1.53 -0.65 4.98
N LYS A 248 -0.71 -0.37 3.96
CA LYS A 248 -1.13 -0.48 2.56
C LYS A 248 -1.50 -1.91 2.17
N LEU A 249 -0.74 -2.90 2.65
CA LEU A 249 -1.02 -4.32 2.43
C LEU A 249 -2.36 -4.71 3.05
N ASP A 250 -2.61 -4.32 4.31
CA ASP A 250 -3.84 -4.59 5.03
C ASP A 250 -5.07 -3.92 4.35
N ASP A 251 -4.90 -2.71 3.82
CA ASP A 251 -5.96 -2.01 3.09
C ASP A 251 -6.29 -2.68 1.75
N LEU A 252 -5.27 -3.14 1.01
CA LEU A 252 -5.46 -3.89 -0.22
C LEU A 252 -6.12 -5.25 0.05
N GLN A 253 -5.72 -5.94 1.11
CA GLN A 253 -6.34 -7.19 1.52
C GLN A 253 -7.83 -7.02 1.82
N LYS A 254 -8.20 -5.97 2.56
CA LYS A 254 -9.62 -5.65 2.84
C LYS A 254 -10.43 -5.38 1.57
N LYS A 255 -9.85 -4.63 0.61
CA LYS A 255 -10.52 -4.34 -0.67
C LYS A 255 -10.72 -5.61 -1.49
N TYR A 256 -9.71 -6.48 -1.55
CA TYR A 256 -9.80 -7.78 -2.21
C TYR A 256 -10.90 -8.65 -1.60
N ASP A 257 -10.92 -8.77 -0.26
CA ASP A 257 -11.93 -9.57 0.45
C ASP A 257 -13.35 -9.03 0.21
N GLN A 258 -13.54 -7.69 0.23
CA GLN A 258 -14.81 -7.05 -0.07
C GLN A 258 -15.27 -7.31 -1.52
N ALA A 259 -14.35 -7.25 -2.48
CA ALA A 259 -14.66 -7.57 -3.88
C ALA A 259 -15.04 -9.05 -4.05
N CYS A 260 -14.39 -9.97 -3.35
CA CYS A 260 -14.74 -11.38 -3.34
C CYS A 260 -16.14 -11.64 -2.75
N ILE A 261 -16.49 -10.96 -1.66
CA ILE A 261 -17.85 -11.03 -1.06
C ILE A 261 -18.89 -10.52 -2.06
N LYS A 262 -18.65 -9.34 -2.65
CA LYS A 262 -19.56 -8.74 -3.65
C LYS A 262 -19.76 -9.67 -4.86
N ARG A 263 -18.70 -10.28 -5.37
CA ARG A 263 -18.82 -11.27 -6.45
C ARG A 263 -19.77 -12.41 -6.07
N LYS A 264 -19.60 -12.98 -4.88
CA LYS A 264 -20.44 -14.07 -4.40
C LYS A 264 -21.91 -13.66 -4.28
N GLU A 265 -22.17 -12.47 -3.74
CA GLU A 265 -23.54 -11.92 -3.65
C GLU A 265 -24.18 -11.74 -5.03
N LEU A 266 -23.40 -11.29 -6.02
CA LEU A 266 -23.87 -11.14 -7.39
C LEU A 266 -24.11 -12.49 -8.07
N GLU A 267 -23.28 -13.50 -7.82
CA GLU A 267 -23.49 -14.89 -8.30
C GLU A 267 -24.79 -15.47 -7.73
N ASP A 268 -25.01 -15.34 -6.41
CA ASP A 268 -26.24 -15.80 -5.75
C ASP A 268 -27.49 -15.06 -6.27
N LYS A 269 -27.37 -13.75 -6.53
CA LYS A 269 -28.43 -12.93 -7.13
C LYS A 269 -28.75 -13.40 -8.55
N LEU A 270 -27.73 -13.66 -9.34
CA LEU A 270 -27.87 -14.12 -10.72
C LEU A 270 -28.58 -15.47 -10.79
N ASP A 271 -28.25 -16.39 -9.89
CA ASP A 271 -28.91 -17.72 -9.83
C ASP A 271 -30.40 -17.61 -9.45
N LYS A 272 -30.73 -16.71 -8.50
CA LYS A 272 -32.15 -16.44 -8.16
C LYS A 272 -32.92 -15.88 -9.36
N ILE A 273 -32.30 -14.92 -10.10
CA ILE A 273 -32.90 -14.35 -11.31
C ILE A 273 -33.14 -15.44 -12.37
N ARG A 274 -32.18 -16.33 -12.59
CA ARG A 274 -32.28 -17.44 -13.53
C ARG A 274 -33.46 -18.39 -13.19
N VAL A 275 -33.60 -18.72 -11.91
CA VAL A 275 -34.70 -19.55 -11.44
C VAL A 275 -36.04 -18.84 -11.66
N SER A 276 -36.16 -17.56 -11.29
CA SER A 276 -37.36 -16.77 -11.49
C SER A 276 -37.73 -16.68 -12.98
N TYR A 277 -36.76 -16.36 -13.83
CA TYR A 277 -36.96 -16.30 -15.28
C TYR A 277 -37.46 -17.66 -15.86
N SER A 278 -36.88 -18.78 -15.43
CA SER A 278 -37.28 -20.12 -15.86
C SER A 278 -38.73 -20.43 -15.45
N ASN A 279 -39.12 -20.04 -14.22
CA ASN A 279 -40.48 -20.23 -13.74
C ASN A 279 -41.48 -19.38 -14.55
N SER A 280 -41.25 -18.09 -14.69
CA SER A 280 -42.09 -17.17 -15.46
C SER A 280 -42.18 -17.60 -16.93
N SER A 281 -41.07 -18.07 -17.53
CA SER A 281 -41.08 -18.62 -18.89
C SER A 281 -41.92 -19.86 -19.06
N THR A 282 -41.93 -20.76 -18.05
CA THR A 282 -42.73 -21.94 -18.03
C THR A 282 -44.21 -21.59 -17.92
N GLU A 283 -44.54 -20.65 -17.03
CA GLU A 283 -45.95 -20.18 -16.85
C GLU A 283 -46.45 -19.41 -18.07
N TYR A 284 -45.63 -18.58 -18.68
CA TYR A 284 -45.92 -17.89 -19.94
C TYR A 284 -46.27 -18.90 -21.04
N SER A 285 -45.46 -19.96 -21.19
CA SER A 285 -45.64 -20.98 -22.20
C SER A 285 -46.96 -21.74 -21.99
N LYS A 286 -47.29 -22.10 -20.74
CA LYS A 286 -48.55 -22.73 -20.36
C LYS A 286 -49.76 -21.83 -20.67
N ALA A 287 -49.71 -20.58 -20.19
CA ALA A 287 -50.79 -19.61 -20.42
C ALA A 287 -51.06 -19.35 -21.89
N LYS A 288 -49.97 -19.25 -22.71
CA LYS A 288 -50.06 -19.09 -24.15
C LYS A 288 -50.70 -20.29 -24.87
N ILE A 289 -50.36 -21.52 -24.46
CA ILE A 289 -50.97 -22.73 -24.99
C ILE A 289 -52.45 -22.80 -24.62
N GLU A 290 -52.82 -22.51 -23.36
CA GLU A 290 -54.18 -22.47 -22.89
C GLU A 290 -55.02 -21.45 -23.66
N LEU A 291 -54.51 -20.26 -23.87
CA LEU A 291 -55.15 -19.19 -24.67
C LEU A 291 -55.40 -19.66 -26.11
N SER A 292 -54.39 -20.28 -26.73
CA SER A 292 -54.50 -20.82 -28.07
C SER A 292 -55.56 -21.92 -28.19
N ASN A 293 -55.53 -22.87 -27.27
CA ASN A 293 -56.49 -23.97 -27.24
C ASN A 293 -57.94 -23.48 -27.03
N MET A 294 -58.10 -22.53 -26.10
CA MET A 294 -59.41 -21.94 -25.80
C MET A 294 -59.95 -21.17 -27.02
N THR A 295 -59.08 -20.42 -27.72
CA THR A 295 -59.47 -19.71 -28.93
C THR A 295 -59.89 -20.67 -30.04
N SER A 296 -59.09 -21.71 -30.30
CA SER A 296 -59.40 -22.71 -31.31
C SER A 296 -60.69 -23.50 -31.02
N GLN A 297 -60.93 -23.87 -29.75
CA GLN A 297 -62.18 -24.54 -29.35
C GLN A 297 -63.40 -23.65 -29.57
N PHE A 298 -63.28 -22.36 -29.29
CA PHE A 298 -64.36 -21.42 -29.50
C PHE A 298 -64.66 -21.22 -30.97
N GLU A 299 -63.66 -21.05 -31.83
CA GLU A 299 -63.78 -20.94 -33.27
C GLU A 299 -64.45 -22.19 -33.87
N ASN A 300 -64.01 -23.39 -33.47
CA ASN A 300 -64.61 -24.62 -33.91
C ASN A 300 -66.12 -24.74 -33.49
N SER A 301 -66.45 -24.30 -32.26
CA SER A 301 -67.78 -24.25 -31.78
C SER A 301 -68.69 -23.28 -32.53
N GLN A 302 -68.14 -22.12 -32.89
CA GLN A 302 -68.81 -21.08 -33.73
C GLN A 302 -69.10 -21.64 -35.14
N ASN A 303 -68.10 -22.24 -35.79
CA ASN A 303 -68.23 -22.81 -37.11
C ASN A 303 -69.30 -23.94 -37.15
N LEU A 304 -69.32 -24.79 -36.10
CA LEU A 304 -70.35 -25.85 -35.96
C LEU A 304 -71.75 -25.26 -35.79
N LEU A 305 -71.85 -24.18 -35.00
CA LEU A 305 -73.16 -23.52 -34.84
C LEU A 305 -73.65 -22.83 -36.15
N GLU A 306 -72.73 -22.28 -36.91
CA GLU A 306 -73.04 -21.66 -38.19
C GLU A 306 -73.49 -22.72 -39.22
N THR A 307 -72.80 -23.81 -39.31
CA THR A 307 -73.17 -24.97 -40.17
C THR A 307 -74.56 -25.53 -39.79
N LYS A 308 -74.81 -25.65 -38.49
CA LYS A 308 -76.14 -26.08 -38.04
C LYS A 308 -77.26 -25.08 -38.35
N ARG A 309 -76.97 -23.76 -38.26
CA ARG A 309 -77.92 -22.70 -38.61
C ARG A 309 -78.29 -22.69 -40.10
N THR A 310 -77.24 -22.82 -40.96
CA THR A 310 -77.45 -22.94 -42.41
C THR A 310 -78.27 -24.15 -42.78
N PHE A 311 -77.97 -25.34 -42.18
CA PHE A 311 -78.72 -26.53 -42.37
C PHE A 311 -80.19 -26.37 -41.96
N ILE A 312 -80.50 -25.73 -40.84
CA ILE A 312 -81.91 -25.45 -40.37
C ILE A 312 -82.58 -24.40 -41.25
N SER A 313 -81.90 -23.49 -41.91
CA SER A 313 -82.48 -22.48 -42.79
C SER A 313 -82.74 -22.98 -44.20
N GLU A 314 -82.13 -24.09 -44.60
CA GLU A 314 -82.25 -24.68 -45.95
C GLU A 314 -83.30 -25.83 -45.97
N ASN A 315 -83.81 -26.27 -44.79
CA ASN A 315 -84.87 -27.25 -44.63
C ASN A 315 -86.07 -26.66 -43.88
#